data_45095c73a41690a90556b70ed003fc81
#
_entry.id   45095c73a41690a90556b70ed003fc81
#
_cell.length_a   1.000
_cell.length_b   1.000
_cell.length_c   1.000
_cell.angle_alpha   90.00
_cell.angle_beta   90.00
_cell.angle_gamma   90.00
#
_symmetry.space_group_name_H-M   'P 1'
#
loop_
_entity.id
_entity.type
_entity.pdbx_description
1 polymer ?
#
loop_
_entity_poly.entity_id
_entity_poly.type
_entity_poly.pdbx_seq_one_letter_code
_entity_poly.pdbx_strand_id
1 'polypeptide(L)'
;MSVKVVATGVFDIIHIGHAHFLNAAKEHGNHLTVIVANDATVRKMKGEPILSDKRRSEVVSQLKPVDEVVIGRTGDMLDIIVEDIKPDVIALGFDQRLFTTTELSAKLLERGLEVKVVRLEEMEQDLAGSRKIISKILKVYRKKYSSE
;
A
#
# COMPACT_ATOMS: atom_id res chain seq x y z
N MET A 1 8.56 -24.46 0.32
CA MET A 1 8.83 -23.50 -0.78
C MET A 1 8.46 -22.10 -0.35
N SER A 2 9.29 -21.13 -0.75
CA SER A 2 9.01 -19.72 -0.45
C SER A 2 7.98 -19.17 -1.43
N VAL A 3 6.91 -18.58 -0.90
CA VAL A 3 5.90 -17.87 -1.70
C VAL A 3 5.97 -16.39 -1.34
N LYS A 4 6.43 -15.59 -2.28
CA LYS A 4 6.64 -14.16 -2.10
C LYS A 4 5.41 -13.37 -2.51
N VAL A 5 4.89 -12.56 -1.58
CA VAL A 5 3.75 -11.67 -1.81
C VAL A 5 4.26 -10.24 -1.87
N VAL A 6 3.72 -9.46 -2.80
CA VAL A 6 3.93 -8.01 -2.86
C VAL A 6 2.61 -7.30 -2.57
N ALA A 7 2.66 -6.25 -1.77
CA ALA A 7 1.57 -5.32 -1.57
C ALA A 7 2.08 -3.90 -1.80
N THR A 8 1.24 -3.02 -2.32
CA THR A 8 1.59 -1.63 -2.59
C THR A 8 0.64 -0.68 -1.91
N GLY A 9 1.08 0.52 -1.62
CA GLY A 9 0.23 1.54 -1.06
C GLY A 9 0.98 2.82 -0.70
N VAL A 10 0.23 3.81 -0.25
CA VAL A 10 0.78 5.08 0.23
C VAL A 10 1.19 4.97 1.70
N PHE A 11 0.34 4.40 2.53
CA PHE A 11 0.59 4.19 3.97
C PHE A 11 0.98 5.47 4.71
N ASP A 12 0.26 6.55 4.46
CA ASP A 12 0.63 7.87 5.02
C ASP A 12 0.40 7.92 6.53
N ILE A 13 -0.82 7.71 6.96
CA ILE A 13 -1.14 7.60 8.39
C ILE A 13 -1.58 6.17 8.65
N ILE A 14 -0.74 5.40 9.32
CA ILE A 14 -1.03 3.98 9.57
C ILE A 14 -2.23 3.85 10.51
N HIS A 15 -3.16 3.02 10.11
CA HIS A 15 -4.40 2.75 10.84
C HIS A 15 -4.78 1.27 10.73
N ILE A 16 -5.88 0.90 11.38
CA ILE A 16 -6.31 -0.50 11.44
C ILE A 16 -6.60 -1.10 10.04
N GLY A 17 -7.06 -0.27 9.10
CA GLY A 17 -7.28 -0.72 7.72
C GLY A 17 -5.99 -1.18 7.04
N HIS A 18 -4.88 -0.48 7.25
CA HIS A 18 -3.57 -0.90 6.75
C HIS A 18 -3.10 -2.20 7.40
N ALA A 19 -3.26 -2.31 8.72
CA ALA A 19 -2.89 -3.53 9.44
C ALA A 19 -3.68 -4.74 8.94
N HIS A 20 -4.99 -4.58 8.77
CA HIS A 20 -5.87 -5.62 8.23
C HIS A 20 -5.42 -6.03 6.82
N PHE A 21 -5.17 -5.06 5.94
CA PHE A 21 -4.73 -5.30 4.56
C PHE A 21 -3.41 -6.09 4.52
N LEU A 22 -2.43 -5.66 5.30
CA LEU A 22 -1.10 -6.30 5.29
C LEU A 22 -1.13 -7.69 5.92
N ASN A 23 -1.92 -7.90 6.96
CA ASN A 23 -2.13 -9.24 7.52
C ASN A 23 -2.79 -10.18 6.51
N ALA A 24 -3.82 -9.71 5.82
CA ALA A 24 -4.51 -10.50 4.80
C ALA A 24 -3.59 -10.79 3.61
N ALA A 25 -2.77 -9.83 3.20
CA ALA A 25 -1.78 -10.03 2.14
C ALA A 25 -0.78 -11.12 2.51
N LYS A 26 -0.26 -11.11 3.73
CA LYS A 26 0.70 -12.11 4.20
C LYS A 26 0.14 -13.53 4.17
N GLU A 27 -1.16 -13.70 4.37
CA GLU A 27 -1.81 -15.02 4.34
C GLU A 27 -1.69 -15.72 2.99
N HIS A 28 -1.41 -14.98 1.92
CA HIS A 28 -1.24 -15.55 0.57
C HIS A 28 0.16 -16.13 0.32
N GLY A 29 1.06 -16.01 1.27
CA GLY A 29 2.41 -16.55 1.15
C GLY A 29 3.13 -16.58 2.49
N ASN A 30 4.43 -16.65 2.44
CA ASN A 30 5.27 -16.70 3.65
C ASN A 30 6.33 -15.59 3.71
N HIS A 31 6.38 -14.73 2.70
CA HIS A 31 7.24 -13.55 2.68
C HIS A 31 6.47 -12.38 2.08
N LEU A 32 6.33 -11.28 2.80
CA LEU A 32 5.62 -10.09 2.35
C LEU A 32 6.58 -8.93 2.15
N THR A 33 6.67 -8.47 0.90
CA THR A 33 7.37 -7.24 0.52
C THR A 33 6.33 -6.14 0.28
N VAL A 34 6.52 -4.99 0.88
CA VAL A 34 5.63 -3.84 0.70
C VAL A 34 6.35 -2.75 -0.10
N ILE A 35 5.71 -2.29 -1.17
CA ILE A 35 6.17 -1.15 -1.95
C ILE A 35 5.42 0.09 -1.45
N VAL A 36 6.15 1.02 -0.87
CA VAL A 36 5.61 2.30 -0.41
C VAL A 36 5.77 3.32 -1.52
N ALA A 37 4.68 3.98 -1.90
CA ALA A 37 4.71 4.99 -2.97
C ALA A 37 5.64 6.14 -2.60
N ASN A 38 6.50 6.56 -3.54
CA ASN A 38 7.38 7.71 -3.29
C ASN A 38 6.59 9.02 -3.24
N ASP A 39 7.19 10.06 -2.65
CA ASP A 39 6.52 11.34 -2.44
C ASP A 39 6.04 11.98 -3.74
N ALA A 40 6.83 11.92 -4.81
CA ALA A 40 6.45 12.49 -6.10
C ALA A 40 5.20 11.82 -6.67
N THR A 41 5.12 10.50 -6.57
CA THR A 41 3.95 9.72 -6.99
C THR A 41 2.71 10.09 -6.18
N VAL A 42 2.86 10.22 -4.85
CA VAL A 42 1.74 10.59 -3.97
C VAL A 42 1.23 11.98 -4.30
N ARG A 43 2.11 12.96 -4.50
CA ARG A 43 1.73 14.32 -4.87
C ARG A 43 0.92 14.36 -6.16
N LYS A 44 1.33 13.56 -7.13
CA LYS A 44 0.65 13.46 -8.43
C LYS A 44 -0.73 12.81 -8.32
N MET A 45 -0.88 11.81 -7.45
CA MET A 45 -2.12 11.02 -7.34
C MET A 45 -3.12 11.57 -6.33
N LYS A 46 -2.65 12.06 -5.21
CA LYS A 46 -3.51 12.40 -4.04
C LYS A 46 -3.26 13.79 -3.45
N GLY A 47 -2.10 14.39 -3.70
CA GLY A 47 -1.67 15.64 -3.09
C GLY A 47 -0.52 15.43 -2.12
N GLU A 48 -0.19 16.44 -1.34
CA GLU A 48 0.96 16.41 -0.44
C GLU A 48 0.81 15.34 0.65
N PRO A 49 1.77 14.42 0.80
CA PRO A 49 1.74 13.46 1.89
C PRO A 49 2.04 14.14 3.23
N ILE A 50 1.48 13.63 4.30
CA ILE A 50 1.76 14.11 5.67
C ILE A 50 3.17 13.68 6.09
N LEU A 51 3.51 12.42 5.84
CA LEU A 51 4.82 11.86 6.14
C LEU A 51 5.59 11.60 4.86
N SER A 52 6.91 11.84 4.89
CA SER A 52 7.78 11.51 3.75
C SER A 52 7.79 10.02 3.47
N ASP A 53 8.12 9.64 2.24
CA ASP A 53 8.21 8.22 1.86
C ASP A 53 9.18 7.44 2.76
N LYS A 54 10.28 8.06 3.16
CA LYS A 54 11.24 7.46 4.10
C LYS A 54 10.58 7.17 5.46
N ARG A 55 9.83 8.13 6.01
CA ARG A 55 9.14 7.96 7.29
C ARG A 55 8.02 6.93 7.20
N ARG A 56 7.26 6.96 6.11
CA ARG A 56 6.21 5.98 5.87
C ARG A 56 6.79 4.56 5.78
N SER A 57 7.91 4.40 5.09
CA SER A 57 8.62 3.12 4.98
C SER A 57 9.11 2.62 6.33
N GLU A 58 9.66 3.50 7.16
CA GLU A 58 10.14 3.15 8.49
C GLU A 58 9.00 2.57 9.35
N VAL A 59 7.83 3.23 9.34
CA VAL A 59 6.67 2.76 10.11
C VAL A 59 6.17 1.42 9.58
N VAL A 60 6.03 1.28 8.28
CA VAL A 60 5.55 0.04 7.65
C VAL A 60 6.49 -1.12 7.99
N SER A 61 7.81 -0.88 8.01
CA SER A 61 8.81 -1.92 8.32
C SER A 61 8.66 -2.49 9.73
N GLN A 62 8.00 -1.78 10.64
CA GLN A 62 7.78 -2.22 12.02
C GLN A 62 6.49 -3.03 12.21
N LEU A 63 5.68 -3.18 11.18
CA LEU A 63 4.45 -3.95 11.25
C LEU A 63 4.74 -5.45 11.16
N LYS A 64 4.11 -6.24 12.03
CA LYS A 64 4.41 -7.67 12.17
C LYS A 64 4.38 -8.49 10.88
N PRO A 65 3.39 -8.34 9.98
CA PRO A 65 3.33 -9.19 8.79
C PRO A 65 4.38 -8.83 7.73
N VAL A 66 5.04 -7.68 7.85
CA VAL A 66 5.94 -7.16 6.82
C VAL A 66 7.36 -7.71 7.02
N ASP A 67 7.88 -8.33 5.97
CA ASP A 67 9.25 -8.86 5.96
C ASP A 67 10.23 -7.89 5.31
N GLU A 68 9.80 -7.13 4.31
CA GLU A 68 10.66 -6.22 3.57
C GLU A 68 9.85 -5.02 3.07
N VAL A 69 10.46 -3.85 3.06
CA VAL A 69 9.87 -2.62 2.54
C VAL A 69 10.80 -1.98 1.52
N VAL A 70 10.24 -1.56 0.40
CA VAL A 70 10.97 -0.79 -0.61
C VAL A 70 10.16 0.45 -0.98
N ILE A 71 10.85 1.54 -1.33
CA ILE A 71 10.20 2.75 -1.83
C ILE A 71 10.07 2.60 -3.35
N GLY A 72 8.87 2.86 -3.88
CA GLY A 72 8.59 2.76 -5.30
C GLY A 72 9.38 3.77 -6.12
N ARG A 73 9.67 3.39 -7.36
CA ARG A 73 10.36 4.26 -8.32
C ARG A 73 9.38 5.25 -8.96
N THR A 74 9.90 6.37 -9.44
CA THR A 74 9.15 7.24 -10.34
C THR A 74 9.04 6.55 -11.70
N GLY A 75 7.88 6.69 -12.35
CA GLY A 75 7.61 6.03 -13.62
C GLY A 75 6.70 4.82 -13.47
N ASP A 76 6.96 3.78 -14.26
CA ASP A 76 6.12 2.58 -14.24
C ASP A 76 6.39 1.73 -12.99
N MET A 77 5.39 1.60 -12.15
CA MET A 77 5.44 0.78 -10.93
C MET A 77 5.71 -0.71 -11.25
N LEU A 78 5.37 -1.16 -12.45
CA LEU A 78 5.59 -2.55 -12.84
C LEU A 78 7.07 -2.89 -12.99
N ASP A 79 7.92 -1.91 -13.26
CA ASP A 79 9.36 -2.13 -13.43
C ASP A 79 10.00 -2.74 -12.19
N ILE A 80 9.72 -2.20 -11.01
CA ILE A 80 10.30 -2.72 -9.77
C ILE A 80 9.77 -4.13 -9.46
N ILE A 81 8.52 -4.40 -9.80
CA ILE A 81 7.91 -5.72 -9.62
C ILE A 81 8.57 -6.76 -10.52
N VAL A 82 8.73 -6.42 -11.79
CA VAL A 82 9.27 -7.35 -12.80
C VAL A 82 10.78 -7.54 -12.65
N GLU A 83 11.53 -6.47 -12.41
CA GLU A 83 12.99 -6.49 -12.41
C GLU A 83 13.59 -6.94 -11.08
N ASP A 84 13.08 -6.37 -9.97
CA ASP A 84 13.72 -6.53 -8.67
C ASP A 84 13.03 -7.54 -7.75
N ILE A 85 11.71 -7.47 -7.63
CA ILE A 85 10.98 -8.25 -6.63
C ILE A 85 10.60 -9.64 -7.13
N LYS A 86 10.03 -9.72 -8.32
CA LYS A 86 9.57 -10.98 -8.94
C LYS A 86 8.71 -11.82 -8.00
N PRO A 87 7.56 -11.27 -7.54
CA PRO A 87 6.73 -11.98 -6.59
C PRO A 87 5.95 -13.13 -7.23
N ASP A 88 5.46 -14.04 -6.39
CA ASP A 88 4.52 -15.09 -6.80
C ASP A 88 3.07 -14.59 -6.76
N VAL A 89 2.78 -13.66 -5.85
CA VAL A 89 1.43 -13.10 -5.62
C VAL A 89 1.53 -11.59 -5.47
N ILE A 90 0.58 -10.88 -6.09
CA ILE A 90 0.38 -9.44 -5.85
C ILE A 90 -0.96 -9.26 -5.16
N ALA A 91 -0.96 -8.59 -4.01
CA ALA A 91 -2.17 -8.27 -3.27
C ALA A 91 -2.54 -6.80 -3.49
N LEU A 92 -3.73 -6.57 -4.04
CA LEU A 92 -4.29 -5.24 -4.25
C LEU A 92 -5.33 -4.94 -3.18
N GLY A 93 -5.35 -3.70 -2.70
CA GLY A 93 -6.42 -3.21 -1.83
C GLY A 93 -7.72 -3.01 -2.60
N PHE A 94 -8.83 -2.96 -1.88
CA PHE A 94 -10.15 -2.79 -2.48
C PHE A 94 -10.28 -1.50 -3.30
N ASP A 95 -9.52 -0.47 -2.92
CA ASP A 95 -9.55 0.86 -3.53
C ASP A 95 -8.47 1.09 -4.60
N GLN A 96 -7.60 0.12 -4.83
CA GLN A 96 -6.57 0.19 -5.86
C GLN A 96 -7.15 -0.23 -7.21
N ARG A 97 -7.72 0.73 -7.95
CA ARG A 97 -8.52 0.48 -9.16
C ARG A 97 -7.83 0.83 -10.47
N LEU A 98 -6.54 1.11 -10.46
CA LEU A 98 -5.81 1.41 -11.68
C LEU A 98 -5.87 0.26 -12.68
N PHE A 99 -5.84 -0.97 -12.18
CA PHE A 99 -5.98 -2.19 -12.97
C PHE A 99 -6.97 -3.14 -12.33
N THR A 100 -7.70 -3.90 -13.16
CA THR A 100 -8.38 -5.10 -12.66
C THR A 100 -7.32 -6.18 -12.38
N THR A 101 -7.68 -7.20 -11.62
CA THR A 101 -6.77 -8.32 -11.35
C THR A 101 -6.35 -9.02 -12.65
N THR A 102 -7.28 -9.16 -13.58
CA THR A 102 -7.03 -9.78 -14.89
C THR A 102 -6.10 -8.94 -15.76
N GLU A 103 -6.33 -7.62 -15.81
CA GLU A 103 -5.49 -6.69 -16.59
C GLU A 103 -4.05 -6.68 -16.07
N LEU A 104 -3.88 -6.61 -14.76
CA LEU A 104 -2.54 -6.58 -14.15
C LEU A 104 -1.80 -7.88 -14.39
N SER A 105 -2.47 -9.02 -14.22
CA SER A 105 -1.92 -10.34 -14.49
C SER A 105 -1.45 -10.48 -15.93
N ALA A 106 -2.28 -10.00 -16.89
CA ALA A 106 -1.96 -10.04 -18.32
C ALA A 106 -0.76 -9.16 -18.66
N LYS A 107 -0.69 -7.94 -18.12
CA LYS A 107 0.42 -7.01 -18.34
C LYS A 107 1.75 -7.57 -17.83
N LEU A 108 1.73 -8.21 -16.68
CA LEU A 108 2.92 -8.82 -16.11
C LEU A 108 3.36 -10.04 -16.89
N LEU A 109 2.42 -10.84 -17.37
CA LEU A 109 2.72 -12.00 -18.22
C LEU A 109 3.38 -11.57 -19.55
N GLU A 110 2.91 -10.49 -20.16
CA GLU A 110 3.53 -9.91 -21.35
C GLU A 110 4.99 -9.52 -21.10
N ARG A 111 5.34 -9.18 -19.87
CA ARG A 111 6.70 -8.81 -19.47
C ARG A 111 7.50 -10.00 -18.93
N GLY A 112 6.99 -11.20 -19.06
CA GLY A 112 7.67 -12.43 -18.69
C GLY A 112 7.52 -12.84 -17.24
N LEU A 113 6.57 -12.24 -16.51
CA LEU A 113 6.31 -12.58 -15.10
C LEU A 113 4.92 -13.20 -14.94
N GLU A 114 4.89 -14.48 -14.61
CA GLU A 114 3.66 -15.17 -14.24
C GLU A 114 3.40 -14.93 -12.75
N VAL A 115 2.30 -14.28 -12.41
CA VAL A 115 1.97 -13.88 -11.04
C VAL A 115 0.47 -13.99 -10.81
N LYS A 116 0.11 -14.42 -9.60
CA LYS A 116 -1.28 -14.44 -9.16
C LYS A 116 -1.62 -13.07 -8.57
N VAL A 117 -2.66 -12.44 -9.09
CA VAL A 117 -3.14 -11.14 -8.57
C VAL A 117 -4.42 -11.37 -7.79
N VAL A 118 -4.44 -10.95 -6.53
CA VAL A 118 -5.61 -11.05 -5.66
C VAL A 118 -6.02 -9.66 -5.19
N ARG A 119 -7.33 -9.44 -5.06
CA ARG A 119 -7.89 -8.21 -4.48
C ARG A 119 -8.44 -8.52 -3.11
N LEU A 120 -8.01 -7.76 -2.12
CA LEU A 120 -8.41 -7.96 -0.72
C LEU A 120 -9.62 -7.10 -0.38
N GLU A 121 -10.44 -7.59 0.54
CA GLU A 121 -11.66 -6.92 0.94
C GLU A 121 -11.41 -5.72 1.84
N GLU A 122 -12.34 -4.75 1.80
CA GLU A 122 -12.33 -3.60 2.68
C GLU A 122 -12.61 -4.02 4.13
N MET A 123 -11.89 -3.40 5.06
CA MET A 123 -12.22 -3.51 6.47
C MET A 123 -13.22 -2.42 6.85
N GLU A 124 -14.38 -2.81 7.33
CA GLU A 124 -15.42 -1.88 7.80
C GLU A 124 -15.17 -1.50 9.26
N GLN A 125 -14.57 -0.35 9.47
CA GLN A 125 -14.28 0.23 10.79
C GLN A 125 -14.33 1.75 10.71
N ASP A 126 -14.73 2.41 11.77
CA ASP A 126 -14.89 3.87 11.81
C ASP A 126 -13.63 4.64 11.43
N LEU A 127 -12.46 4.17 11.86
CA LEU A 127 -11.18 4.82 11.60
C LEU A 127 -10.29 4.02 10.66
N ALA A 128 -10.87 3.12 9.88
CA ALA A 128 -10.12 2.35 8.87
C ALA A 128 -9.99 3.13 7.56
N GLY A 129 -9.36 4.30 7.62
CA GLY A 129 -9.11 5.13 6.45
C GLY A 129 -8.45 6.44 6.85
N SER A 130 -7.43 6.86 6.10
CA SER A 130 -6.71 8.11 6.40
C SER A 130 -7.63 9.33 6.37
N ARG A 131 -8.56 9.39 5.42
CA ARG A 131 -9.54 10.48 5.32
C ARG A 131 -10.45 10.56 6.54
N LYS A 132 -10.86 9.41 7.07
CA LYS A 132 -11.70 9.34 8.27
C LYS A 132 -10.94 9.87 9.48
N ILE A 133 -9.67 9.52 9.61
CA ILE A 133 -8.79 9.99 10.69
C ILE A 133 -8.58 11.50 10.57
N ILE A 134 -8.23 12.00 9.40
CA ILE A 134 -8.00 13.43 9.15
C ILE A 134 -9.28 14.23 9.45
N SER A 135 -10.43 13.77 8.98
CA SER A 135 -11.71 14.42 9.25
C SER A 135 -11.99 14.50 10.75
N LYS A 136 -11.72 13.44 11.49
CA LYS A 136 -11.90 13.41 12.93
C LYS A 136 -10.93 14.36 13.64
N ILE A 137 -9.68 14.40 13.23
CA ILE A 137 -8.68 15.33 13.78
C ILE A 137 -9.16 16.78 13.58
N LEU A 138 -9.59 17.14 12.38
CA LEU A 138 -10.09 18.47 12.09
C LEU A 138 -11.32 18.82 12.94
N LYS A 139 -12.25 17.88 13.09
CA LYS A 139 -13.45 18.07 13.90
C LYS A 139 -13.12 18.30 15.38
N VAL A 140 -12.21 17.49 15.93
CA VAL A 140 -11.83 17.55 17.36
C VAL A 140 -11.02 18.80 17.65
N TYR A 141 -10.01 19.11 16.83
CA TYR A 141 -9.04 20.17 17.11
C TYR A 141 -9.41 21.53 16.56
N ARG A 142 -10.29 21.63 15.58
CA ARG A 142 -10.78 22.92 15.07
C ARG A 142 -11.42 23.76 16.17
N LYS A 143 -12.23 23.13 17.03
CA LYS A 143 -12.83 23.80 18.18
C LYS A 143 -11.80 24.26 19.19
N LYS A 144 -10.72 23.48 19.38
CA LYS A 144 -9.69 23.76 20.39
C LYS A 144 -8.78 24.92 19.98
N TYR A 145 -8.51 25.08 18.67
CA TYR A 145 -7.53 26.05 18.17
C TYR A 145 -8.17 27.21 17.38
N SER A 146 -9.46 27.24 17.18
CA SER A 146 -10.13 28.26 16.37
C SER A 146 -10.30 29.60 17.06
N SER A 147 -10.00 29.71 18.35
CA SER A 147 -10.07 30.93 19.15
C SER A 147 -8.73 31.63 19.33
N GLU A 148 -7.68 31.18 18.67
CA GLU A 148 -6.34 31.79 18.75
C GLU A 148 -6.09 32.78 17.62
#